data_8d1f48701194c551d15c94bd37aad322
#
_entry.id   8d1f48701194c551d15c94bd37aad322
#
_cell.length_a   1.000
_cell.length_b   1.000
_cell.length_c   1.000
_cell.angle_alpha   90.00
_cell.angle_beta   90.00
_cell.angle_gamma   90.00
#
_symmetry.space_group_name_H-M   'P 1'
#
loop_
_entity.id
_entity.type
_entity.pdbx_description
1 polymer ?
#
loop_
_entity_poly.entity_id
_entity_poly.type
_entity_poly.pdbx_seq_one_letter_code
_entity_poly.pdbx_strand_id
1 'polypeptide(L)'
;MSQIDQSFGTPAIIIRPYSGTTGPGSIAANSNTEVNATSQPVDVNDQGWVMFYPGVTPANNVRPGTFRCTTAGTAIISWNNPTAGALTPTAPTATTPYLFVIVKSGL
;
A
#
# COMPACT_ATOMS: atom_id res chain seq x y z
N MET A 1 26.92 -13.66 16.85
CA MET A 1 25.57 -13.12 17.07
C MET A 1 25.58 -11.62 16.87
N SER A 2 24.62 -11.12 16.17
CA SER A 2 24.53 -9.69 15.96
C SER A 2 23.83 -9.02 17.14
N GLN A 3 24.46 -8.01 17.68
CA GLN A 3 23.86 -7.20 18.73
C GLN A 3 22.86 -6.19 18.17
N ILE A 4 22.95 -5.91 16.88
CA ILE A 4 22.10 -4.91 16.22
C ILE A 4 20.64 -5.33 16.27
N ASP A 5 20.37 -6.61 16.02
CA ASP A 5 19.00 -7.12 16.02
C ASP A 5 18.31 -6.93 17.36
N GLN A 6 19.08 -7.02 18.43
CA GLN A 6 18.53 -6.86 19.76
C GLN A 6 18.24 -5.41 20.12
N SER A 7 18.95 -4.46 19.47
CA SER A 7 18.71 -3.03 19.69
C SER A 7 17.35 -2.59 19.17
N PHE A 8 16.82 -3.26 18.15
CA PHE A 8 15.55 -2.89 17.52
C PHE A 8 14.40 -3.78 17.95
N GLY A 9 14.66 -4.81 18.73
CA GLY A 9 13.70 -5.87 19.00
C GLY A 9 13.42 -6.70 17.75
N THR A 10 12.39 -7.52 17.80
CA THR A 10 11.98 -8.35 16.68
C THR A 10 10.93 -7.62 15.87
N PRO A 11 11.22 -7.24 14.63
CA PRO A 11 10.21 -6.60 13.79
C PRO A 11 9.10 -7.59 13.47
N ALA A 12 7.89 -7.08 13.34
CA ALA A 12 6.72 -7.84 12.95
C ALA A 12 6.22 -7.35 11.61
N ILE A 13 5.72 -8.28 10.79
CA ILE A 13 5.03 -7.98 9.55
C ILE A 13 3.56 -8.27 9.78
N ILE A 14 2.72 -7.26 9.54
CA ILE A 14 1.29 -7.36 9.71
C ILE A 14 0.66 -7.13 8.35
N ILE A 15 -0.29 -8.00 7.98
CA ILE A 15 -1.03 -7.85 6.73
C ILE A 15 -2.47 -7.47 7.09
N ARG A 16 -2.94 -6.36 6.53
CA ARG A 16 -4.31 -5.87 6.74
C ARG A 16 -4.98 -5.61 5.40
N PRO A 17 -6.26 -5.98 5.25
CA PRO A 17 -6.96 -5.72 4.00
C PRO A 17 -7.35 -4.25 3.86
N TYR A 18 -7.27 -3.75 2.64
CA TYR A 18 -7.78 -2.44 2.27
C TYR A 18 -9.30 -2.42 2.44
N SER A 19 -9.82 -1.36 3.03
CA SER A 19 -11.25 -1.19 3.24
C SER A 19 -11.92 -0.58 2.02
N GLY A 20 -13.07 -1.14 1.62
CA GLY A 20 -13.84 -0.65 0.51
C GLY A 20 -13.38 -1.21 -0.83
N THR A 21 -14.06 -0.78 -1.88
CA THR A 21 -13.86 -1.27 -3.26
C THR A 21 -13.46 -0.15 -4.22
N THR A 22 -13.14 1.02 -3.69
CA THR A 22 -12.76 2.19 -4.50
C THR A 22 -11.24 2.31 -4.53
N GLY A 23 -10.67 2.22 -5.71
CA GLY A 23 -9.25 2.42 -5.94
C GLY A 23 -8.88 3.92 -6.03
N PRO A 24 -7.64 4.22 -6.43
CA PRO A 24 -7.14 5.61 -6.44
C PRO A 24 -7.68 6.47 -7.58
N GLY A 25 -8.38 5.89 -8.55
CA GLY A 25 -8.75 6.58 -9.77
C GLY A 25 -7.62 6.58 -10.81
N SER A 26 -7.67 7.52 -11.74
CA SER A 26 -6.70 7.61 -12.83
C SER A 26 -5.34 8.10 -12.32
N ILE A 27 -4.29 7.45 -12.74
CA ILE A 27 -2.90 7.84 -12.44
C ILE A 27 -2.30 8.40 -13.72
N ALA A 28 -1.71 9.59 -13.63
CA ALA A 28 -1.14 10.28 -14.77
C ALA A 28 -0.02 9.47 -15.42
N ALA A 29 0.15 9.68 -16.74
CA ALA A 29 1.19 9.01 -17.51
C ALA A 29 2.58 9.29 -16.96
N ASN A 30 3.45 8.30 -17.00
CA ASN A 30 4.88 8.41 -16.62
C ASN A 30 5.07 9.08 -15.26
N SER A 31 4.27 8.71 -14.27
CA SER A 31 4.30 9.35 -12.96
C SER A 31 4.34 8.36 -11.82
N ASN A 32 4.91 8.84 -10.73
CA ASN A 32 4.74 8.30 -9.38
C ASN A 32 3.89 9.31 -8.62
N THR A 33 2.71 8.89 -8.17
CA THR A 33 1.74 9.80 -7.55
C THR A 33 1.29 9.21 -6.22
N GLU A 34 1.33 10.02 -5.17
CA GLU A 34 0.76 9.65 -3.89
C GLU A 34 -0.73 9.97 -3.88
N VAL A 35 -1.55 9.00 -3.48
CA VAL A 35 -3.00 9.16 -3.38
C VAL A 35 -3.45 8.76 -1.98
N ASN A 36 -4.27 9.60 -1.36
CA ASN A 36 -4.80 9.32 -0.03
C ASN A 36 -5.96 8.34 -0.12
N ALA A 37 -5.92 7.32 0.73
CA ALA A 37 -7.03 6.40 0.94
C ALA A 37 -7.49 6.55 2.39
N THR A 38 -8.72 7.01 2.57
CA THR A 38 -9.29 7.25 3.91
C THR A 38 -10.00 6.02 4.45
N SER A 39 -10.27 6.02 5.75
CA SER A 39 -10.98 4.92 6.45
C SER A 39 -10.27 3.58 6.28
N GLN A 40 -8.94 3.60 6.32
CA GLN A 40 -8.12 2.41 6.18
C GLN A 40 -7.59 1.93 7.54
N PRO A 41 -7.29 0.61 7.68
CA PRO A 41 -6.82 0.04 8.94
C PRO A 41 -5.32 0.31 9.15
N VAL A 42 -4.93 1.56 9.20
CA VAL A 42 -3.55 2.01 9.39
C VAL A 42 -3.48 3.02 10.53
N ASP A 43 -2.40 2.93 11.30
CA ASP A 43 -2.12 3.81 12.42
C ASP A 43 -1.05 4.84 12.02
N VAL A 44 -1.00 5.94 12.77
CA VAL A 44 0.04 6.95 12.57
C VAL A 44 1.43 6.30 12.64
N ASN A 45 2.28 6.67 11.72
CA ASN A 45 3.64 6.14 11.53
C ASN A 45 3.71 4.71 11.00
N ASP A 46 2.59 4.08 10.66
CA ASP A 46 2.64 2.84 9.91
C ASP A 46 3.25 3.09 8.54
N GLN A 47 4.06 2.15 8.10
CA GLN A 47 4.68 2.18 6.79
C GLN A 47 4.93 0.76 6.30
N GLY A 48 5.12 0.63 5.01
CA GLY A 48 5.34 -0.64 4.35
C GLY A 48 4.97 -0.49 2.89
N TRP A 49 4.29 -1.48 2.35
CA TRP A 49 3.88 -1.43 0.95
C TRP A 49 2.47 -1.96 0.79
N VAL A 50 1.91 -1.69 -0.39
CA VAL A 50 0.59 -2.14 -0.80
C VAL A 50 0.78 -3.11 -1.95
N MET A 51 0.01 -4.17 -1.97
CA MET A 51 0.04 -5.14 -3.06
C MET A 51 -1.37 -5.51 -3.49
N PHE A 52 -1.52 -5.97 -4.72
CA PHE A 52 -2.76 -6.60 -5.15
C PHE A 52 -2.94 -7.94 -4.43
N TYR A 53 -4.19 -8.34 -4.25
CA TYR A 53 -4.49 -9.63 -3.66
C TYR A 53 -3.86 -10.76 -4.50
N PRO A 54 -3.23 -11.76 -3.86
CA PRO A 54 -2.60 -12.86 -4.59
C PRO A 54 -3.57 -13.53 -5.56
N GLY A 55 -3.12 -13.74 -6.79
CA GLY A 55 -3.91 -14.34 -7.84
C GLY A 55 -4.72 -13.36 -8.70
N VAL A 56 -4.79 -12.10 -8.32
CA VAL A 56 -5.41 -11.07 -9.14
C VAL A 56 -4.52 -10.77 -10.34
N THR A 57 -5.10 -10.79 -11.54
CA THR A 57 -4.41 -10.36 -12.76
C THR A 57 -4.68 -8.87 -12.96
N PRO A 58 -3.66 -8.02 -12.86
CA PRO A 58 -3.87 -6.58 -13.05
C PRO A 58 -4.29 -6.25 -14.48
N ALA A 59 -5.19 -5.27 -14.61
CA ALA A 59 -5.71 -4.84 -15.91
C ALA A 59 -4.65 -4.09 -16.75
N ASN A 60 -3.64 -3.50 -16.11
CA ASN A 60 -2.60 -2.71 -16.78
C ASN A 60 -1.32 -2.70 -15.94
N ASN A 61 -0.37 -1.85 -16.32
CA ASN A 61 0.94 -1.77 -15.66
C ASN A 61 1.01 -0.78 -14.49
N VAL A 62 -0.11 -0.21 -14.08
CA VAL A 62 -0.14 0.67 -12.91
C VAL A 62 -0.09 -0.18 -11.65
N ARG A 63 0.86 0.11 -10.78
CA ARG A 63 1.11 -0.69 -9.57
C ARG A 63 1.17 0.18 -8.33
N PRO A 64 0.67 -0.33 -7.21
CA PRO A 64 0.93 0.29 -5.92
C PRO A 64 2.37 0.04 -5.50
N GLY A 65 2.91 0.95 -4.73
CA GLY A 65 4.23 0.83 -4.13
C GLY A 65 4.15 0.89 -2.62
N THR A 66 4.95 1.77 -2.04
CA THR A 66 4.97 1.97 -0.59
C THR A 66 3.79 2.81 -0.12
N PHE A 67 3.51 2.75 1.16
CA PHE A 67 2.58 3.67 1.79
C PHE A 67 3.18 4.22 3.08
N ARG A 68 2.61 5.33 3.52
CA ARG A 68 2.89 5.94 4.81
C ARG A 68 1.59 6.45 5.41
N CYS A 69 1.58 6.71 6.70
CA CYS A 69 0.41 7.18 7.41
C CYS A 69 0.82 8.31 8.36
N THR A 70 0.31 9.50 8.11
CA THR A 70 0.53 10.69 8.97
C THR A 70 -0.69 11.02 9.80
N THR A 71 -1.86 10.53 9.40
CA THR A 71 -3.12 10.68 10.11
C THR A 71 -3.76 9.31 10.24
N ALA A 72 -4.15 8.91 11.43
CA ALA A 72 -4.75 7.60 11.66
C ALA A 72 -5.93 7.37 10.72
N GLY A 73 -5.96 6.22 10.09
CA GLY A 73 -7.01 5.85 9.14
C GLY A 73 -6.80 6.34 7.72
N THR A 74 -5.77 7.14 7.45
CA THR A 74 -5.48 7.62 6.09
C THR A 74 -4.14 7.05 5.62
N ALA A 75 -4.20 6.17 4.64
CA ALA A 75 -3.00 5.65 3.99
C ALA A 75 -2.65 6.52 2.78
N ILE A 76 -1.40 6.98 2.73
CA ILE A 76 -0.88 7.71 1.59
C ILE A 76 -0.10 6.71 0.74
N ILE A 77 -0.70 6.28 -0.35
CA ILE A 77 -0.19 5.19 -1.18
C ILE A 77 0.47 5.75 -2.42
N SER A 78 1.68 5.31 -2.68
CA SER A 78 2.42 5.65 -3.91
C SER A 78 1.96 4.72 -5.03
N TRP A 79 1.56 5.31 -6.16
CA TRP A 79 1.16 4.59 -7.36
C TRP A 79 2.10 4.93 -8.50
N ASN A 80 2.54 3.91 -9.23
CA ASN A 80 3.43 4.10 -10.37
C ASN A 80 2.71 3.73 -11.67
N ASN A 81 2.70 4.68 -12.60
CA ASN A 81 2.24 4.44 -13.97
C ASN A 81 3.42 4.67 -14.94
N PRO A 82 4.05 3.60 -15.45
CA PRO A 82 5.18 3.73 -16.36
C PRO A 82 4.78 3.94 -17.83
N THR A 83 3.48 4.03 -18.12
CA THR A 83 2.98 4.10 -19.49
C THR A 83 2.83 5.53 -19.99
N ALA A 84 2.70 5.69 -21.30
CA ALA A 84 2.55 7.00 -21.94
C ALA A 84 1.17 7.62 -21.80
N GLY A 85 0.19 6.89 -21.31
CA GLY A 85 -1.19 7.36 -21.12
C GLY A 85 -1.64 7.25 -19.68
N ALA A 86 -2.55 8.12 -19.25
CA ALA A 86 -3.18 8.01 -17.94
C ALA A 86 -4.02 6.72 -17.88
N LEU A 87 -3.89 5.97 -16.80
CA LEU A 87 -4.57 4.69 -16.61
C LEU A 87 -5.09 4.56 -15.20
N THR A 88 -6.22 3.86 -15.07
CA THR A 88 -6.79 3.50 -13.78
C THR A 88 -6.34 2.08 -13.42
N PRO A 89 -5.68 1.87 -12.27
CA PRO A 89 -5.27 0.54 -11.86
C PRO A 89 -6.47 -0.33 -11.54
N THR A 90 -6.24 -1.63 -11.51
CA THR A 90 -7.25 -2.60 -11.08
C THR A 90 -7.80 -2.22 -9.71
N ALA A 91 -9.13 -2.11 -9.61
CA ALA A 91 -9.79 -1.75 -8.35
C ALA A 91 -9.80 -2.92 -7.38
N PRO A 92 -9.83 -2.65 -6.06
CA PRO A 92 -10.03 -3.71 -5.08
C PRO A 92 -11.47 -4.20 -5.12
N THR A 93 -11.69 -5.42 -4.67
CA THR A 93 -13.04 -5.97 -4.49
C THR A 93 -13.20 -6.45 -3.05
N ALA A 94 -14.42 -6.78 -2.65
CA ALA A 94 -14.70 -7.27 -1.30
C ALA A 94 -13.96 -8.59 -0.99
N THR A 95 -13.73 -9.43 -2.01
CA THR A 95 -13.07 -10.73 -1.85
C THR A 95 -11.59 -10.71 -2.27
N THR A 96 -11.17 -9.70 -3.02
CA THR A 96 -9.79 -9.52 -3.44
C THR A 96 -9.35 -8.08 -3.18
N PRO A 97 -9.30 -7.66 -1.89
CA PRO A 97 -8.87 -6.31 -1.54
C PRO A 97 -7.37 -6.12 -1.82
N TYR A 98 -6.93 -4.86 -1.92
CA TYR A 98 -5.51 -4.60 -1.77
C TYR A 98 -5.07 -5.04 -0.38
N LEU A 99 -3.80 -5.36 -0.23
CA LEU A 99 -3.24 -5.73 1.06
C LEU A 99 -2.19 -4.70 1.48
N PHE A 100 -2.32 -4.20 2.71
CA PHE A 100 -1.27 -3.45 3.37
C PHE A 100 -0.31 -4.43 4.02
N VAL A 101 0.95 -4.37 3.65
CA VAL A 101 2.02 -5.13 4.32
C VAL A 101 2.76 -4.12 5.20
N ILE A 102 2.52 -4.20 6.49
CA ILE A 102 2.96 -3.21 7.47
C ILE A 102 4.13 -3.79 8.24
N VAL A 103 5.23 -3.05 8.30
CA VAL A 103 6.40 -3.44 9.07
C VAL A 103 6.43 -2.62 10.34
N LYS A 104 6.40 -3.30 11.49
CA LYS A 104 6.48 -2.65 12.79
C LYS A 104 7.76 -3.06 13.51
N SER A 105 8.37 -2.10 14.22
CA SER A 105 9.46 -2.39 15.11
C SER A 105 8.96 -3.18 16.32
N GLY A 106 9.81 -4.08 16.85
CA GLY A 106 9.53 -4.78 18.08
C GLY A 106 9.89 -3.99 19.36
N LEU A 107 10.31 -2.75 19.18
CA LEU A 107 10.64 -1.89 20.31
C LEU A 107 9.41 -1.34 21.00
#